data_6daa92c9503bb78ae582dae3d002ba1b
#
_entry.id   6daa92c9503bb78ae582dae3d002ba1b
#
_cell.length_a   1.000
_cell.length_b   1.000
_cell.length_c   1.000
_cell.angle_alpha   90.00
_cell.angle_beta   90.00
_cell.angle_gamma   90.00
#
_symmetry.space_group_name_H-M   'P 1'
#
loop_
_entity.id
_entity.type
_entity.pdbx_description
1 polymer ?
#
loop_
_entity_poly.entity_id
_entity_poly.type
_entity_poly.pdbx_seq_one_letter_code
_entity_poly.pdbx_strand_id
1 'polypeptide(L)'
;MEHIYKLLRSFKWDCAKYLYKNTLNFKVKRLRRKKNIRVLFAVAESATWKSDCLYKAMAEHPRFTPSILVLPDEQKEKTLLKEEVDSCFNLFCRKGYACTYPYQNGKLINIRKKLKPDIIFYQK
;
A
#
# COMPACT_ATOMS: atom_id res chain seq x y z
N MET A 1 -3.57 -36.16 -22.52
CA MET A 1 -4.41 -35.30 -21.63
C MET A 1 -3.58 -34.33 -20.79
N GLU A 2 -2.54 -34.72 -20.10
CA GLU A 2 -1.68 -33.79 -19.33
C GLU A 2 -1.04 -32.68 -20.17
N HIS A 3 -0.69 -32.96 -21.41
CA HIS A 3 -0.07 -31.96 -22.30
C HIS A 3 -1.04 -30.83 -22.67
N ILE A 4 -2.30 -31.13 -22.85
CA ILE A 4 -3.35 -30.16 -23.18
C ILE A 4 -3.63 -29.26 -21.96
N TYR A 5 -3.65 -29.82 -20.76
CA TYR A 5 -3.82 -29.04 -19.53
C TYR A 5 -2.66 -28.06 -19.26
N LYS A 6 -1.43 -28.49 -19.55
CA LYS A 6 -0.24 -27.62 -19.46
C LYS A 6 -0.31 -26.47 -20.45
N LEU A 7 -0.71 -26.73 -21.68
CA LEU A 7 -0.88 -25.71 -22.74
C LEU A 7 -1.98 -24.71 -22.38
N LEU A 8 -3.14 -25.17 -21.92
CA LEU A 8 -4.24 -24.30 -21.51
C LEU A 8 -3.88 -23.45 -20.28
N ARG A 9 -3.13 -24.01 -19.34
CA ARG A 9 -2.65 -23.28 -18.18
C ARG A 9 -1.64 -22.21 -18.55
N SER A 10 -0.70 -22.52 -19.44
CA SER A 10 0.27 -21.56 -20.00
C SER A 10 -0.44 -20.42 -20.71
N PHE A 11 -1.40 -20.71 -21.57
CA PHE A 11 -2.19 -19.72 -22.30
C PHE A 11 -2.96 -18.78 -21.37
N LYS A 12 -3.59 -19.29 -20.30
CA LYS A 12 -4.25 -18.45 -19.29
C LYS A 12 -3.28 -17.50 -18.61
N TRP A 13 -2.09 -17.97 -18.25
CA TRP A 13 -1.06 -17.12 -17.62
C TRP A 13 -0.54 -16.04 -18.57
N ASP A 14 -0.34 -16.35 -19.85
CA ASP A 14 0.12 -15.39 -20.85
C ASP A 14 -0.93 -14.32 -21.14
N CYS A 15 -2.20 -14.70 -21.22
CA CYS A 15 -3.31 -13.76 -21.33
C CYS A 15 -3.42 -12.85 -20.08
N ALA A 16 -3.30 -13.42 -18.88
CA ALA A 16 -3.34 -12.66 -17.64
C ALA A 16 -2.18 -11.66 -17.56
N LYS A 17 -0.97 -12.05 -17.92
CA LYS A 17 0.21 -11.15 -17.99
C LYS A 17 0.01 -10.02 -19.00
N TYR A 18 -0.52 -10.32 -20.17
CA TYR A 18 -0.80 -9.33 -21.21
C TYR A 18 -1.82 -8.30 -20.75
N LEU A 19 -2.94 -8.74 -20.18
CA LEU A 19 -3.97 -7.88 -19.63
C LEU A 19 -3.44 -7.03 -18.47
N TYR A 20 -2.65 -7.61 -17.58
CA TYR A 20 -2.02 -6.90 -16.48
C TYR A 20 -1.07 -5.80 -16.98
N LYS A 21 -0.21 -6.12 -17.94
CA LYS A 21 0.73 -5.15 -18.54
C LYS A 21 0.01 -3.98 -19.20
N ASN A 22 -1.05 -4.25 -19.95
CA ASN A 22 -1.86 -3.20 -20.59
C ASN A 22 -2.59 -2.32 -19.57
N THR A 23 -3.15 -2.93 -18.53
CA THR A 23 -3.80 -2.20 -17.43
C THR A 23 -2.80 -1.34 -16.66
N LEU A 24 -1.59 -1.85 -16.42
CA LEU A 24 -0.52 -1.11 -15.76
C LEU A 24 -0.07 0.08 -16.60
N ASN A 25 0.15 -0.11 -17.90
CA ASN A 25 0.52 0.96 -18.81
C ASN A 25 -0.53 2.07 -18.86
N PHE A 26 -1.81 1.71 -18.88
CA PHE A 26 -2.91 2.68 -18.83
C PHE A 26 -2.90 3.47 -17.51
N LYS A 27 -2.73 2.81 -16.38
CA LYS A 27 -2.62 3.45 -15.06
C LYS A 27 -1.43 4.39 -14.98
N VAL A 28 -0.27 3.98 -15.48
CA VAL A 28 0.94 4.83 -15.51
C VAL A 28 0.72 6.07 -16.39
N LYS A 29 0.12 5.93 -17.56
CA LYS A 29 -0.22 7.08 -18.42
C LYS A 29 -1.18 8.05 -17.74
N ARG A 30 -2.17 7.52 -17.01
CA ARG A 30 -3.10 8.33 -16.21
C ARG A 30 -2.38 9.10 -15.10
N LEU A 31 -1.47 8.45 -14.37
CA LEU A 31 -0.69 9.08 -13.30
C LEU A 31 0.20 10.21 -13.82
N ARG A 32 0.80 10.05 -15.00
CA ARG A 32 1.64 11.11 -15.61
C ARG A 32 0.91 12.44 -15.80
N ARG A 33 -0.41 12.39 -16.03
CA ARG A 33 -1.27 13.56 -16.24
C ARG A 33 -1.85 14.12 -14.94
N LYS A 34 -1.76 13.38 -13.83
CA LYS A 34 -2.38 13.74 -12.56
C LYS A 34 -1.58 14.82 -11.85
N LYS A 35 -2.23 15.88 -11.41
CA LYS A 35 -1.58 16.99 -10.68
C LYS A 35 -1.22 16.62 -9.25
N ASN A 36 -2.02 15.77 -8.61
CA ASN A 36 -1.79 15.30 -7.25
C ASN A 36 -1.85 13.77 -7.21
N ILE A 37 -0.72 13.14 -6.88
CA ILE A 37 -0.58 11.69 -6.78
C ILE A 37 -0.56 11.34 -5.29
N ARG A 38 -1.52 10.57 -4.84
CA ARG A 38 -1.60 10.06 -3.47
C ARG A 38 -0.79 8.79 -3.33
N VAL A 39 0.22 8.83 -2.48
CA VAL A 39 1.11 7.69 -2.21
C VAL A 39 0.87 7.20 -0.79
N LEU A 40 0.56 5.92 -0.65
CA LEU A 40 0.33 5.29 0.63
C LEU A 40 1.45 4.30 0.93
N PHE A 41 2.10 4.48 2.08
CA PHE A 41 3.05 3.52 2.63
C PHE A 41 2.34 2.67 3.68
N ALA A 42 2.14 1.39 3.38
CA ALA A 42 1.54 0.44 4.29
C ALA A 42 2.62 -0.25 5.12
N VAL A 43 2.62 -0.02 6.43
CA VAL A 43 3.67 -0.44 7.35
C VAL A 43 3.05 -1.21 8.52
N ALA A 44 3.53 -2.43 8.76
CA ALA A 44 3.10 -3.24 9.91
C ALA A 44 3.91 -2.95 11.18
N GLU A 45 5.21 -2.68 11.03
CA GLU A 45 6.11 -2.43 12.15
C GLU A 45 6.99 -1.20 11.90
N SER A 46 7.12 -0.35 12.92
CA SER A 46 7.99 0.84 12.83
C SER A 46 9.46 0.49 12.65
N ALA A 47 9.90 -0.66 13.18
CA ALA A 47 11.28 -1.14 13.04
C ALA A 47 11.66 -1.49 11.59
N THR A 48 10.68 -1.83 10.75
CA THR A 48 10.90 -2.14 9.33
C THR A 48 10.88 -0.92 8.41
N TRP A 49 10.64 0.28 8.96
CA TRP A 49 10.57 1.50 8.17
C TRP A 49 11.92 1.89 7.58
N LYS A 50 12.04 1.79 6.26
CA LYS A 50 13.25 2.10 5.48
C LYS A 50 13.04 3.16 4.40
N SER A 51 11.82 3.66 4.27
CA SER A 51 11.45 4.57 3.18
C SER A 51 11.42 6.04 3.59
N ASP A 52 12.13 6.42 4.64
CA ASP A 52 12.15 7.78 5.17
C ASP A 52 12.57 8.82 4.14
N CYS A 53 13.68 8.55 3.43
CA CYS A 53 14.16 9.44 2.38
C CYS A 53 13.17 9.59 1.22
N LEU A 54 12.54 8.49 0.80
CA LEU A 54 11.55 8.51 -0.27
C LEU A 54 10.30 9.29 0.16
N TYR A 55 9.81 9.04 1.38
CA TYR A 55 8.66 9.77 1.93
C TYR A 55 8.94 11.28 1.97
N LYS A 56 10.07 11.69 2.50
CA LYS A 56 10.45 13.10 2.59
C LYS A 56 10.59 13.76 1.22
N ALA A 57 11.23 13.10 0.28
CA ALA A 57 11.36 13.59 -1.08
C ALA A 57 9.99 13.78 -1.75
N MET A 58 9.06 12.85 -1.54
CA MET A 58 7.70 12.97 -2.05
C MET A 58 6.91 14.07 -1.34
N ALA A 59 7.08 14.24 -0.02
CA ALA A 59 6.41 15.28 0.75
C ALA A 59 6.82 16.71 0.30
N GLU A 60 8.06 16.88 -0.11
CA GLU A 60 8.58 18.14 -0.63
C GLU A 60 8.18 18.39 -2.09
N HIS A 61 7.82 17.35 -2.82
CA HIS A 61 7.47 17.46 -4.23
C HIS A 61 6.01 17.89 -4.42
N PRO A 62 5.71 18.92 -5.24
CA PRO A 62 4.36 19.49 -5.35
C PRO A 62 3.29 18.55 -5.91
N ARG A 63 3.71 17.49 -6.61
CA ARG A 63 2.78 16.51 -7.22
C ARG A 63 2.42 15.34 -6.32
N PHE A 64 3.15 15.11 -5.23
CA PHE A 64 2.95 13.94 -4.39
C PHE A 64 2.37 14.31 -3.03
N THR A 65 1.44 13.48 -2.57
CA THR A 65 0.91 13.54 -1.21
C THR A 65 1.14 12.18 -0.54
N PRO A 66 2.28 11.99 0.14
CA PRO A 66 2.57 10.75 0.83
C PRO A 66 1.84 10.67 2.16
N SER A 67 1.43 9.47 2.54
CA SER A 67 0.89 9.16 3.87
C SER A 67 1.27 7.75 4.29
N ILE A 68 1.23 7.50 5.58
CA ILE A 68 1.51 6.18 6.17
C ILE A 68 0.20 5.59 6.68
N LEU A 69 -0.04 4.33 6.36
CA LEU A 69 -1.08 3.51 6.96
C LEU A 69 -0.42 2.43 7.80
N VAL A 70 -0.71 2.42 9.08
CA VAL A 70 -0.29 1.33 9.96
C VAL A 70 -1.23 0.14 9.71
N LEU A 71 -0.67 -1.02 9.43
CA LEU A 71 -1.42 -2.26 9.24
C LEU A 71 -1.25 -3.17 10.45
N PRO A 72 -2.33 -3.84 10.90
CA PRO A 72 -2.20 -4.90 11.89
C PRO A 72 -1.50 -6.12 11.28
N ASP A 73 -0.59 -6.72 12.04
CA ASP A 73 0.00 -8.00 11.67
C ASP A 73 -0.92 -9.13 12.14
N GLU A 74 -1.68 -9.71 11.24
CA GLU A 74 -2.67 -10.75 11.53
C GLU A 74 -2.08 -12.05 12.11
N GLN A 75 -0.77 -12.22 12.04
CA GLN A 75 -0.08 -13.40 12.60
C GLN A 75 0.12 -13.30 14.12
N LYS A 76 -0.12 -12.15 14.72
CA LYS A 76 0.07 -11.91 16.16
C LYS A 76 -1.24 -12.07 16.95
N GLU A 77 -1.12 -12.36 18.24
CA GLU A 77 -2.28 -12.45 19.12
C GLU A 77 -3.06 -11.13 19.19
N LYS A 78 -4.39 -11.23 19.24
CA LYS A 78 -5.29 -10.05 19.17
C LYS A 78 -5.04 -8.99 20.25
N THR A 79 -4.58 -9.41 21.43
CA THR A 79 -4.27 -8.50 22.56
C THR A 79 -3.02 -7.66 22.31
N LEU A 80 -1.96 -8.29 21.80
CA LEU A 80 -0.70 -7.63 21.44
C LEU A 80 -0.85 -6.77 20.18
N LEU A 81 -1.74 -7.18 19.27
CA LEU A 81 -1.95 -6.52 18.00
C LEU A 81 -2.37 -5.05 18.17
N LYS A 82 -3.30 -4.78 19.08
CA LYS A 82 -3.78 -3.41 19.31
C LYS A 82 -2.69 -2.53 19.90
N GLU A 83 -1.95 -3.02 20.89
CA GLU A 83 -0.86 -2.27 21.52
C GLU A 83 0.25 -1.94 20.51
N GLU A 84 0.60 -2.88 19.64
CA GLU A 84 1.60 -2.66 18.60
C GLU A 84 1.15 -1.67 17.53
N VAL A 85 -0.10 -1.75 17.11
CA VAL A 85 -0.69 -0.78 16.17
C VAL A 85 -0.70 0.62 16.79
N ASP A 86 -1.12 0.76 18.03
CA ASP A 86 -1.16 2.04 18.75
C ASP A 86 0.25 2.61 18.94
N SER A 87 1.20 1.78 19.30
CA SER A 87 2.61 2.18 19.48
C SER A 87 3.23 2.64 18.15
N CYS A 88 3.03 1.90 17.08
CA CYS A 88 3.51 2.23 15.74
C CYS A 88 2.88 3.53 15.23
N PHE A 89 1.57 3.67 15.36
CA PHE A 89 0.84 4.88 14.96
C PHE A 89 1.34 6.12 15.73
N ASN A 90 1.45 6.03 17.03
CA ASN A 90 1.91 7.12 17.88
C ASN A 90 3.36 7.52 17.56
N LEU A 91 4.22 6.57 17.24
CA LEU A 91 5.61 6.83 16.87
C LEU A 91 5.67 7.64 15.57
N PHE A 92 4.93 7.24 14.55
CA PHE A 92 4.90 7.98 13.28
C PHE A 92 4.28 9.37 13.43
N CYS A 93 3.21 9.51 14.22
CA CYS A 93 2.61 10.80 14.52
C CYS A 93 3.59 11.75 15.21
N ARG A 94 4.34 11.26 16.20
CA ARG A 94 5.36 12.05 16.92
C ARG A 94 6.50 12.50 16.01
N LYS A 95 6.87 11.70 15.03
CA LYS A 95 7.90 12.05 14.04
C LYS A 95 7.41 13.02 12.96
N GLY A 96 6.14 13.40 12.97
CA GLY A 96 5.57 14.35 12.02
C GLY A 96 5.10 13.78 10.69
N TYR A 97 4.98 12.46 10.55
CA TYR A 97 4.42 11.83 9.35
C TYR A 97 2.90 11.98 9.31
N ALA A 98 2.35 12.16 8.11
CA ALA A 98 0.91 12.00 7.89
C ALA A 98 0.54 10.51 8.02
N CYS A 99 -0.02 10.12 9.17
CA CYS A 99 -0.29 8.73 9.50
C CYS A 99 -1.79 8.49 9.69
N THR A 100 -2.29 7.38 9.18
CA THR A 100 -3.67 6.94 9.30
C THR A 100 -3.76 5.72 10.21
N TYR A 101 -4.71 5.77 11.16
CA TYR A 101 -5.03 4.64 12.02
C TYR A 101 -5.88 3.62 11.25
N PRO A 102 -5.57 2.30 11.35
CA PRO A 102 -6.21 1.29 10.50
C PRO A 102 -7.66 0.97 10.86
N TYR A 103 -8.12 1.35 12.04
CA TYR A 103 -9.47 1.04 12.52
C TYR A 103 -10.36 2.27 12.62
N GLN A 104 -11.63 2.09 12.26
CA GLN A 104 -12.70 3.04 12.53
C GLN A 104 -13.92 2.28 13.02
N ASN A 105 -14.48 2.70 14.18
CA ASN A 105 -15.62 2.01 14.82
C ASN A 105 -15.38 0.49 15.01
N GLY A 106 -14.15 0.10 15.42
CA GLY A 106 -13.76 -1.29 15.64
C GLY A 106 -13.56 -2.14 14.38
N LYS A 107 -13.67 -1.55 13.19
CA LYS A 107 -13.49 -2.23 11.91
C LYS A 107 -12.31 -1.63 11.13
N LEU A 108 -11.64 -2.47 10.34
CA LEU A 108 -10.62 -2.01 9.39
C LEU A 108 -11.21 -1.01 8.39
N ILE A 109 -10.49 0.06 8.15
CA ILE A 109 -10.90 1.06 7.17
C ILE A 109 -10.86 0.49 5.75
N ASN A 110 -11.75 0.96 4.90
CA ASN A 110 -11.68 0.67 3.48
C ASN A 110 -10.68 1.63 2.81
N ILE A 111 -9.48 1.15 2.53
CA ILE A 111 -8.38 1.92 1.96
C ILE A 111 -8.79 2.59 0.65
N ARG A 112 -9.45 1.84 -0.22
CA ARG A 112 -9.83 2.31 -1.54
C ARG A 112 -10.85 3.46 -1.49
N LYS A 113 -11.81 3.39 -0.58
CA LYS A 113 -12.85 4.42 -0.42
C LYS A 113 -12.39 5.63 0.39
N LYS A 114 -11.63 5.41 1.46
CA LYS A 114 -11.23 6.48 2.38
C LYS A 114 -9.96 7.21 1.96
N LEU A 115 -8.92 6.47 1.62
CA LEU A 115 -7.61 7.04 1.33
C LEU A 115 -7.42 7.31 -0.16
N LYS A 116 -8.11 6.55 -1.00
CA LYS A 116 -8.05 6.68 -2.48
C LYS A 116 -6.62 6.79 -3.01
N PRO A 117 -5.71 5.85 -2.64
CA PRO A 117 -4.33 5.94 -3.05
C PRO A 117 -4.18 5.67 -4.55
N ASP A 118 -3.24 6.35 -5.17
CA ASP A 118 -2.83 6.09 -6.54
C ASP A 118 -1.71 5.05 -6.59
N ILE A 119 -0.83 5.09 -5.59
CA ILE A 119 0.30 4.17 -5.43
C ILE A 119 0.32 3.67 -3.99
N ILE A 120 0.58 2.38 -3.82
CA ILE A 120 0.75 1.76 -2.50
C ILE A 120 2.10 1.07 -2.46
N PHE A 121 2.92 1.42 -1.46
CA PHE A 121 4.14 0.70 -1.11
C PHE A 121 3.89 -0.15 0.13
N TYR A 122 4.13 -1.45 0.03
CA TYR A 122 4.07 -2.37 1.15
C TYR A 122 5.48 -2.61 1.69
N GLN A 123 5.63 -2.44 3.01
CA GLN A 123 6.85 -2.81 3.72
C GLN A 123 6.57 -3.99 4.66
N LYS A 124 7.29 -5.07 4.44
CA LYS A 124 7.33 -6.25 5.30
C LYS A 124 8.63 -6.27 6.08
#